data_9d2662098b94109ec3d67ebaa486b1c4
#
_entry.id   9d2662098b94109ec3d67ebaa486b1c4
#
_cell.length_a   1.000
_cell.length_b   1.000
_cell.length_c   1.000
_cell.angle_alpha   90.00
_cell.angle_beta   90.00
_cell.angle_gamma   90.00
#
_symmetry.space_group_name_H-M   'P 1'
#
loop_
_entity.id
_entity.type
_entity.pdbx_description
1 polymer ?
#
loop_
_entity_poly.entity_id
_entity_poly.type
_entity_poly.pdbx_seq_one_letter_code
_entity_poly.pdbx_strand_id
1 'polypeptide(L)'
;MKTRIALFALIIFSVISCKKHKTVEEKTLTSLEQLTTGNERFLNGRSAHPHQNKKTVLANQDGQKPFAVVITCSDSRVSPEIVFDQGIGDLFVIRNAGNLISDIDMGSIEYAVEHLDTKLIVVLGHTECGAIKAYINDKDGSYKKHFNHIDNIVETISQEKEEIDADKKTPKATNYLGAINANIEHSVKLIQDNPIVKEHQVKIVAMRYDVHTGKVVEL
;
A
#
# COMPACT_ATOMS: atom_id res chain seq x y z
N MET A 1 27.43 -74.26 -52.21
CA MET A 1 27.38 -72.81 -52.41
C MET A 1 26.70 -72.21 -51.20
N LYS A 2 27.44 -71.52 -50.32
CA LYS A 2 26.93 -70.87 -49.08
C LYS A 2 27.02 -69.36 -49.26
N THR A 3 25.84 -68.77 -49.41
CA THR A 3 25.71 -67.29 -49.57
C THR A 3 25.74 -66.64 -48.19
N ARG A 4 26.70 -65.82 -47.91
CA ARG A 4 26.77 -65.03 -46.67
C ARG A 4 26.06 -63.71 -46.90
N ILE A 5 25.01 -63.45 -46.12
CA ILE A 5 24.33 -62.16 -46.10
C ILE A 5 24.99 -61.35 -44.99
N ALA A 6 25.63 -60.22 -45.37
CA ALA A 6 26.21 -59.26 -44.48
C ALA A 6 25.10 -58.25 -44.04
N LEU A 7 24.83 -58.23 -42.73
CA LEU A 7 23.87 -57.30 -42.12
C LEU A 7 24.64 -55.99 -41.78
N PHE A 8 24.35 -54.90 -42.48
CA PHE A 8 24.84 -53.56 -42.16
C PHE A 8 23.95 -52.96 -41.11
N ALA A 9 24.45 -52.83 -39.89
CA ALA A 9 23.78 -52.11 -38.83
C ALA A 9 24.07 -50.60 -38.97
N LEU A 10 23.03 -49.83 -39.30
CA LEU A 10 23.05 -48.37 -39.38
C LEU A 10 22.89 -47.79 -37.96
N ILE A 11 23.95 -47.31 -37.38
CA ILE A 11 23.90 -46.61 -36.06
C ILE A 11 23.53 -45.17 -36.33
N ILE A 12 22.28 -44.82 -36.03
CA ILE A 12 21.80 -43.44 -36.05
C ILE A 12 22.25 -42.75 -34.76
N PHE A 13 23.23 -41.86 -34.87
CA PHE A 13 23.64 -40.96 -33.77
C PHE A 13 22.62 -39.82 -33.68
N SER A 14 21.67 -39.91 -32.76
CA SER A 14 20.80 -38.79 -32.44
C SER A 14 21.56 -37.76 -31.57
N VAL A 15 21.96 -36.66 -32.18
CA VAL A 15 22.54 -35.51 -31.48
C VAL A 15 21.43 -34.83 -30.70
N ILE A 16 21.33 -35.11 -29.39
CA ILE A 16 20.47 -34.38 -28.49
C ILE A 16 21.07 -32.99 -28.26
N SER A 17 20.58 -32.02 -29.02
CA SER A 17 20.92 -30.61 -28.82
C SER A 17 20.28 -30.12 -27.53
N CYS A 18 21.05 -30.12 -26.45
CA CYS A 18 20.65 -29.54 -25.17
C CYS A 18 20.58 -28.00 -25.32
N LYS A 19 19.43 -27.45 -25.68
CA LYS A 19 19.20 -26.02 -25.58
C LYS A 19 19.32 -25.63 -24.12
N LYS A 20 20.43 -24.94 -23.76
CA LYS A 20 20.56 -24.24 -22.48
C LYS A 20 19.37 -23.28 -22.35
N HIS A 21 18.39 -23.65 -21.56
CA HIS A 21 17.39 -22.72 -21.07
C HIS A 21 18.15 -21.67 -20.26
N LYS A 22 18.24 -20.44 -20.74
CA LYS A 22 18.59 -19.30 -19.91
C LYS A 22 17.46 -19.18 -18.88
N THR A 23 17.71 -19.64 -17.66
CA THR A 23 16.90 -19.25 -16.52
C THR A 23 17.03 -17.74 -16.40
N VAL A 24 15.98 -17.02 -16.79
CA VAL A 24 15.82 -15.62 -16.41
C VAL A 24 15.66 -15.68 -14.90
N GLU A 25 16.63 -15.18 -14.14
CA GLU A 25 16.45 -14.93 -12.71
C GLU A 25 15.25 -14.00 -12.59
N GLU A 26 14.14 -14.52 -12.09
CA GLU A 26 12.95 -13.75 -11.79
C GLU A 26 13.33 -12.80 -10.65
N LYS A 27 13.53 -11.52 -10.98
CA LYS A 27 13.89 -10.50 -10.01
C LYS A 27 12.77 -10.42 -8.97
N THR A 28 13.05 -10.79 -7.73
CA THR A 28 12.11 -10.62 -6.62
C THR A 28 11.82 -9.13 -6.44
N LEU A 29 10.55 -8.75 -6.53
CA LEU A 29 10.10 -7.38 -6.33
C LEU A 29 10.29 -6.96 -4.86
N THR A 30 10.72 -5.73 -4.65
CA THR A 30 10.70 -5.11 -3.31
C THR A 30 9.25 -4.92 -2.85
N SER A 31 9.04 -4.77 -1.54
CA SER A 31 7.70 -4.50 -0.98
C SER A 31 7.00 -3.31 -1.65
N LEU A 32 7.72 -2.24 -1.94
CA LEU A 32 7.17 -1.08 -2.63
C LEU A 32 6.83 -1.38 -4.10
N GLU A 33 7.71 -2.07 -4.82
CA GLU A 33 7.46 -2.50 -6.20
C GLU A 33 6.24 -3.44 -6.28
N GLN A 34 5.99 -4.28 -5.28
CA GLN A 34 4.79 -5.12 -5.23
C GLN A 34 3.51 -4.28 -5.19
N LEU A 35 3.48 -3.22 -4.36
CA LEU A 35 2.35 -2.31 -4.27
C LEU A 35 2.15 -1.53 -5.57
N THR A 36 3.19 -0.90 -6.10
CA THR A 36 3.08 -0.07 -7.32
C THR A 36 2.70 -0.90 -8.54
N THR A 37 3.31 -2.07 -8.73
CA THR A 37 2.94 -3.01 -9.80
C THR A 37 1.52 -3.54 -9.62
N GLY A 38 1.09 -3.76 -8.38
CA GLY A 38 -0.29 -4.14 -8.06
C GLY A 38 -1.28 -3.06 -8.48
N ASN A 39 -1.02 -1.80 -8.17
CA ASN A 39 -1.86 -0.69 -8.63
C ASN A 39 -1.87 -0.56 -10.16
N GLU A 40 -0.75 -0.78 -10.84
CA GLU A 40 -0.71 -0.82 -12.29
C GLU A 40 -1.59 -1.93 -12.87
N ARG A 41 -1.62 -3.13 -12.27
CA ARG A 41 -2.53 -4.21 -12.69
C ARG A 41 -3.98 -3.81 -12.48
N PHE A 42 -4.31 -3.22 -11.33
CA PHE A 42 -5.65 -2.72 -11.02
C PHE A 42 -6.12 -1.70 -12.06
N LEU A 43 -5.30 -0.67 -12.36
CA LEU A 43 -5.61 0.37 -13.35
C LEU A 43 -5.86 -0.17 -14.75
N ASN A 44 -5.14 -1.22 -15.14
CA ASN A 44 -5.23 -1.80 -16.47
C ASN A 44 -6.31 -2.90 -16.58
N GLY A 45 -7.13 -3.13 -15.54
CA GLY A 45 -8.14 -4.17 -15.50
C GLY A 45 -7.54 -5.58 -15.61
N ARG A 46 -6.33 -5.79 -15.10
CA ARG A 46 -5.57 -7.05 -15.14
C ARG A 46 -5.20 -7.54 -13.73
N SER A 47 -6.06 -7.24 -12.76
CA SER A 47 -5.86 -7.70 -11.38
C SER A 47 -5.70 -9.22 -11.33
N ALA A 48 -4.66 -9.66 -10.63
CA ALA A 48 -4.34 -11.08 -10.48
C ALA A 48 -5.10 -11.73 -9.33
N HIS A 49 -5.66 -10.92 -8.41
CA HIS A 49 -6.36 -11.37 -7.20
C HIS A 49 -5.56 -12.42 -6.40
N PRO A 50 -4.28 -12.14 -6.06
CA PRO A 50 -3.45 -13.11 -5.36
C PRO A 50 -4.02 -13.40 -3.97
N HIS A 51 -3.68 -14.55 -3.42
CA HIS A 51 -3.95 -14.90 -2.02
C HIS A 51 -5.43 -14.75 -1.57
N GLN A 52 -6.40 -14.92 -2.48
CA GLN A 52 -7.84 -14.77 -2.21
C GLN A 52 -8.57 -16.12 -2.25
N ASN A 53 -7.99 -17.16 -1.63
CA ASN A 53 -8.55 -18.50 -1.66
C ASN A 53 -8.38 -19.25 -0.33
N LYS A 54 -9.09 -20.38 -0.18
CA LYS A 54 -9.06 -21.19 1.05
C LYS A 54 -7.65 -21.71 1.41
N LYS A 55 -6.80 -21.96 0.42
CA LYS A 55 -5.42 -22.42 0.66
C LYS A 55 -4.63 -21.32 1.40
N THR A 56 -4.81 -20.07 1.01
CA THR A 56 -4.17 -18.91 1.68
C THR A 56 -4.68 -18.76 3.12
N VAL A 57 -5.99 -18.92 3.35
CA VAL A 57 -6.54 -18.87 4.72
C VAL A 57 -5.87 -19.92 5.60
N LEU A 58 -5.76 -21.17 5.12
CA LEU A 58 -5.10 -22.25 5.85
C LEU A 58 -3.60 -22.00 6.07
N ALA A 59 -2.93 -21.37 5.11
CA ALA A 59 -1.51 -21.06 5.22
C ALA A 59 -1.21 -19.97 6.26
N ASN A 60 -2.17 -19.10 6.56
CA ASN A 60 -2.03 -17.99 7.51
C ASN A 60 -2.75 -18.24 8.84
N GLN A 61 -3.30 -19.46 9.09
CA GLN A 61 -4.11 -19.75 10.29
C GLN A 61 -3.32 -19.66 11.60
N ASP A 62 -2.02 -19.94 11.57
CA ASP A 62 -1.16 -19.98 12.75
C ASP A 62 -0.31 -18.72 12.94
N GLY A 63 -0.44 -17.73 12.04
CA GLY A 63 0.28 -16.46 12.12
C GLY A 63 0.19 -15.65 10.83
N GLN A 64 0.70 -14.41 10.88
CA GLN A 64 0.72 -13.49 9.75
C GLN A 64 2.13 -12.94 9.52
N LYS A 65 2.45 -12.64 8.27
CA LYS A 65 3.73 -12.03 7.88
C LYS A 65 3.51 -11.01 6.75
N PRO A 66 2.84 -9.90 7.04
CA PRO A 66 2.56 -8.87 6.05
C PRO A 66 3.86 -8.22 5.56
N PHE A 67 3.97 -7.95 4.27
CA PHE A 67 5.16 -7.29 3.74
C PHE A 67 5.10 -5.76 3.85
N ALA A 68 3.93 -5.18 4.14
CA ALA A 68 3.74 -3.75 4.35
C ALA A 68 2.61 -3.45 5.34
N VAL A 69 2.77 -2.35 6.10
CA VAL A 69 1.68 -1.67 6.80
C VAL A 69 1.10 -0.63 5.86
N VAL A 70 -0.22 -0.54 5.77
CA VAL A 70 -0.91 0.53 5.03
C VAL A 70 -1.88 1.24 5.98
N ILE A 71 -1.61 2.52 6.24
CA ILE A 71 -2.51 3.40 6.99
C ILE A 71 -3.33 4.18 5.97
N THR A 72 -4.66 4.13 6.06
CA THR A 72 -5.51 4.80 5.09
C THR A 72 -6.87 5.23 5.65
N CYS A 73 -7.61 6.00 4.86
CA CYS A 73 -8.96 6.42 5.23
C CYS A 73 -9.94 5.24 5.26
N SER A 74 -10.95 5.35 6.14
CA SER A 74 -12.11 4.45 6.18
C SER A 74 -13.07 4.62 4.98
N ASP A 75 -12.80 5.55 4.07
CA ASP A 75 -13.60 5.78 2.87
C ASP A 75 -13.81 4.47 2.09
N SER A 76 -15.08 4.14 1.78
CA SER A 76 -15.44 2.87 1.14
C SER A 76 -14.87 2.69 -0.27
N ARG A 77 -14.41 3.76 -0.90
CA ARG A 77 -13.79 3.77 -2.23
C ARG A 77 -12.30 3.42 -2.18
N VAL A 78 -11.70 3.39 -0.97
CA VAL A 78 -10.28 3.12 -0.76
C VAL A 78 -10.12 1.80 -0.03
N SER A 79 -9.89 0.72 -0.76
CA SER A 79 -9.59 -0.61 -0.22
C SER A 79 -8.15 -0.98 -0.61
N PRO A 80 -7.19 -0.95 0.33
CA PRO A 80 -5.79 -1.20 0.02
C PRO A 80 -5.55 -2.51 -0.72
N GLU A 81 -6.19 -3.60 -0.28
CA GLU A 81 -6.02 -4.92 -0.90
C GLU A 81 -6.48 -4.92 -2.37
N ILE A 82 -7.55 -4.18 -2.69
CA ILE A 82 -8.05 -4.08 -4.06
C ILE A 82 -7.20 -3.12 -4.88
N VAL A 83 -6.92 -1.92 -4.34
CA VAL A 83 -6.17 -0.86 -5.02
C VAL A 83 -4.75 -1.30 -5.37
N PHE A 84 -4.12 -2.09 -4.51
CA PHE A 84 -2.79 -2.62 -4.72
C PHE A 84 -2.78 -4.06 -5.26
N ASP A 85 -3.95 -4.64 -5.59
CA ASP A 85 -4.10 -6.02 -6.07
C ASP A 85 -3.33 -7.02 -5.19
N GLN A 86 -3.66 -7.02 -3.90
CA GLN A 86 -3.11 -7.90 -2.88
C GLN A 86 -4.20 -8.79 -2.27
N GLY A 87 -3.84 -9.66 -1.34
CA GLY A 87 -4.77 -10.59 -0.71
C GLY A 87 -4.52 -10.82 0.77
N ILE A 88 -5.09 -11.91 1.28
CA ILE A 88 -5.05 -12.27 2.69
C ILE A 88 -3.61 -12.52 3.15
N GLY A 89 -3.19 -11.80 4.20
CA GLY A 89 -1.87 -11.94 4.81
C GLY A 89 -0.78 -11.06 4.19
N ASP A 90 -1.05 -10.36 3.07
CA ASP A 90 -0.07 -9.52 2.39
C ASP A 90 0.13 -8.17 3.08
N LEU A 91 -0.95 -7.55 3.55
CA LEU A 91 -0.93 -6.21 4.15
C LEU A 91 -1.44 -6.22 5.59
N PHE A 92 -0.83 -5.40 6.44
CA PHE A 92 -1.35 -5.02 7.74
C PHE A 92 -2.03 -3.66 7.59
N VAL A 93 -3.37 -3.63 7.66
CA VAL A 93 -4.14 -2.44 7.29
C VAL A 93 -4.74 -1.76 8.51
N ILE A 94 -4.46 -0.46 8.67
CA ILE A 94 -5.03 0.42 9.68
C ILE A 94 -5.92 1.42 8.98
N ARG A 95 -7.18 1.57 9.42
CA ARG A 95 -8.15 2.46 8.77
C ARG A 95 -8.94 3.27 9.79
N ASN A 96 -8.96 4.58 9.58
CA ASN A 96 -9.81 5.52 10.32
C ASN A 96 -10.22 6.68 9.41
N ALA A 97 -11.12 7.56 9.88
CA ALA A 97 -11.52 8.72 9.09
C ALA A 97 -10.35 9.71 8.94
N GLY A 98 -9.93 9.98 7.69
CA GLY A 98 -8.86 10.93 7.38
C GLY A 98 -7.44 10.38 7.54
N ASN A 99 -7.23 9.08 7.67
CA ASN A 99 -5.91 8.44 7.88
C ASN A 99 -5.08 9.08 9.02
N LEU A 100 -5.76 9.51 10.09
CA LEU A 100 -5.14 10.11 11.27
C LEU A 100 -4.36 9.07 12.06
N ILE A 101 -3.40 9.52 12.87
CA ILE A 101 -2.63 8.65 13.76
C ILE A 101 -2.99 8.94 15.22
N SER A 102 -3.76 8.03 15.81
CA SER A 102 -4.02 8.02 17.25
C SER A 102 -3.02 7.11 17.99
N ASP A 103 -3.05 7.11 19.32
CA ASP A 103 -2.23 6.21 20.14
C ASP A 103 -2.50 4.73 19.80
N ILE A 104 -3.74 4.37 19.50
CA ILE A 104 -4.11 2.99 19.12
C ILE A 104 -3.56 2.63 17.74
N ASP A 105 -3.61 3.56 16.79
CA ASP A 105 -3.04 3.37 15.46
C ASP A 105 -1.52 3.23 15.55
N MET A 106 -0.87 4.08 16.36
CA MET A 106 0.58 4.00 16.60
C MET A 106 0.97 2.67 17.26
N GLY A 107 0.25 2.21 18.27
CA GLY A 107 0.48 0.91 18.89
C GLY A 107 0.34 -0.26 17.88
N SER A 108 -0.58 -0.15 16.92
CA SER A 108 -0.75 -1.13 15.85
C SER A 108 0.44 -1.11 14.88
N ILE A 109 0.98 0.07 14.59
CA ILE A 109 2.20 0.24 13.77
C ILE A 109 3.39 -0.39 14.47
N GLU A 110 3.61 -0.06 15.74
CA GLU A 110 4.68 -0.63 16.58
C GLU A 110 4.62 -2.15 16.60
N TYR A 111 3.42 -2.71 16.81
CA TYR A 111 3.22 -4.16 16.78
C TYR A 111 3.65 -4.78 15.44
N ALA A 112 3.27 -4.18 14.32
CA ALA A 112 3.63 -4.68 13.00
C ALA A 112 5.14 -4.60 12.73
N VAL A 113 5.79 -3.56 13.23
CA VAL A 113 7.24 -3.35 13.08
C VAL A 113 8.02 -4.31 13.97
N GLU A 114 7.66 -4.40 15.25
CA GLU A 114 8.44 -5.10 16.27
C GLU A 114 8.17 -6.62 16.27
N HIS A 115 6.90 -7.02 16.12
CA HIS A 115 6.50 -8.43 16.23
C HIS A 115 6.28 -9.15 14.90
N LEU A 116 5.99 -8.41 13.80
CA LEU A 116 5.78 -9.01 12.49
C LEU A 116 6.95 -8.73 11.52
N ASP A 117 7.97 -7.98 11.97
CA ASP A 117 9.17 -7.63 11.18
C ASP A 117 8.84 -6.91 9.85
N THR A 118 7.76 -6.11 9.83
CA THR A 118 7.36 -5.37 8.63
C THR A 118 8.29 -4.18 8.41
N LYS A 119 8.87 -4.07 7.21
CA LYS A 119 9.91 -3.08 6.87
C LYS A 119 9.43 -1.95 5.95
N LEU A 120 8.15 -1.93 5.60
CA LEU A 120 7.53 -0.88 4.79
C LEU A 120 6.25 -0.40 5.45
N ILE A 121 6.14 0.91 5.64
CA ILE A 121 4.92 1.59 6.06
C ILE A 121 4.49 2.53 4.94
N VAL A 122 3.23 2.50 4.55
CA VAL A 122 2.62 3.40 3.58
C VAL A 122 1.51 4.19 4.25
N VAL A 123 1.58 5.51 4.19
CA VAL A 123 0.44 6.38 4.49
C VAL A 123 -0.26 6.69 3.18
N LEU A 124 -1.45 6.13 3.00
CA LEU A 124 -2.25 6.25 1.78
C LEU A 124 -3.44 7.19 2.04
N GLY A 125 -3.27 8.48 1.78
CA GLY A 125 -4.40 9.40 1.69
C GLY A 125 -5.12 9.30 0.34
N HIS A 126 -6.18 10.08 0.16
CA HIS A 126 -6.94 10.00 -1.10
C HIS A 126 -7.61 11.33 -1.45
N THR A 127 -7.87 11.56 -2.75
CA THR A 127 -8.67 12.68 -3.21
C THR A 127 -10.12 12.56 -2.73
N GLU A 128 -10.83 13.68 -2.61
CA GLU A 128 -12.24 13.74 -2.15
C GLU A 128 -12.44 13.17 -0.72
N CYS A 129 -11.44 13.32 0.17
CA CYS A 129 -11.53 12.88 1.55
C CYS A 129 -12.55 13.72 2.34
N GLY A 130 -13.56 13.06 2.90
CA GLY A 130 -14.64 13.72 3.64
C GLY A 130 -14.16 14.44 4.91
N ALA A 131 -13.15 13.90 5.61
CA ALA A 131 -12.57 14.51 6.79
C ALA A 131 -11.85 15.85 6.45
N ILE A 132 -11.04 15.85 5.39
CA ILE A 132 -10.36 17.06 4.91
C ILE A 132 -11.38 18.09 4.38
N LYS A 133 -12.43 17.63 3.71
CA LYS A 133 -13.51 18.52 3.26
C LYS A 133 -14.23 19.19 4.44
N ALA A 134 -14.50 18.45 5.51
CA ALA A 134 -15.10 19.00 6.72
C ALA A 134 -14.19 20.05 7.37
N TYR A 135 -12.89 19.76 7.47
CA TYR A 135 -11.88 20.71 7.95
C TYR A 135 -11.84 22.02 7.14
N ILE A 136 -11.83 21.93 5.81
CA ILE A 136 -11.84 23.13 4.95
C ILE A 136 -13.13 23.94 5.14
N ASN A 137 -14.27 23.26 5.22
CA ASN A 137 -15.57 23.88 5.47
C ASN A 137 -15.64 24.54 6.86
N ASP A 138 -14.97 24.00 7.88
CA ASP A 138 -14.85 24.64 9.19
C ASP A 138 -14.09 25.95 9.09
N LYS A 139 -13.01 25.98 8.31
CA LYS A 139 -12.19 27.17 8.08
C LYS A 139 -12.91 28.29 7.33
N ASP A 140 -13.77 27.97 6.39
CA ASP A 140 -14.57 28.96 5.65
C ASP A 140 -15.89 29.32 6.33
N GLY A 141 -16.20 28.69 7.50
CA GLY A 141 -17.39 28.90 8.28
C GLY A 141 -18.64 28.19 7.75
N SER A 142 -18.51 27.32 6.75
CA SER A 142 -19.62 26.56 6.19
C SER A 142 -19.84 25.21 6.90
N TYR A 143 -18.88 24.77 7.73
CA TYR A 143 -19.03 23.56 8.53
C TYR A 143 -20.01 23.79 9.68
N LYS A 144 -20.98 22.92 9.76
CA LYS A 144 -21.94 22.93 10.88
C LYS A 144 -21.46 21.98 11.96
N LYS A 145 -21.06 22.52 13.13
CA LYS A 145 -20.66 21.72 14.28
C LYS A 145 -21.76 20.78 14.74
N HIS A 146 -21.40 19.55 15.01
CA HIS A 146 -22.31 18.49 15.45
C HIS A 146 -22.24 18.24 16.97
N PHE A 147 -21.23 18.80 17.66
CA PHE A 147 -20.93 18.61 19.08
C PHE A 147 -20.81 17.14 19.47
N ASN A 148 -20.13 16.36 18.64
CA ASN A 148 -19.89 14.94 18.82
C ASN A 148 -18.49 14.54 18.30
N HIS A 149 -18.22 13.24 18.23
CA HIS A 149 -16.94 12.70 17.82
C HIS A 149 -16.50 13.07 16.38
N ILE A 150 -17.42 13.48 15.51
CA ILE A 150 -17.06 13.97 14.16
C ILE A 150 -16.29 15.28 14.26
N ASP A 151 -16.70 16.17 15.17
CA ASP A 151 -15.99 17.44 15.39
C ASP A 151 -14.55 17.22 15.87
N ASN A 152 -14.29 16.14 16.65
CA ASN A 152 -12.94 15.79 17.08
C ASN A 152 -12.00 15.49 15.90
N ILE A 153 -12.53 14.90 14.82
CA ILE A 153 -11.73 14.64 13.59
C ILE A 153 -11.28 15.96 12.97
N VAL A 154 -12.21 16.91 12.82
CA VAL A 154 -11.96 18.23 12.26
C VAL A 154 -10.97 19.01 13.13
N GLU A 155 -11.16 18.95 14.45
CA GLU A 155 -10.30 19.62 15.42
C GLU A 155 -8.87 19.05 15.39
N THR A 156 -8.72 17.72 15.32
CA THR A 156 -7.42 17.06 15.20
C THR A 156 -6.68 17.57 13.96
N ILE A 157 -7.30 17.54 12.78
CA ILE A 157 -6.69 18.04 11.55
C ILE A 157 -6.33 19.53 11.67
N SER A 158 -7.17 20.33 12.33
CA SER A 158 -6.93 21.78 12.47
C SER A 158 -5.71 22.12 13.33
N GLN A 159 -5.23 21.20 14.15
CA GLN A 159 -4.08 21.37 15.02
C GLN A 159 -2.78 20.85 14.40
N GLU A 160 -2.85 20.16 13.26
CA GLU A 160 -1.69 19.64 12.57
C GLU A 160 -0.80 20.79 12.05
N LYS A 161 0.49 20.69 12.32
CA LYS A 161 1.43 21.74 11.93
C LYS A 161 1.52 21.89 10.41
N GLU A 162 1.52 20.79 9.71
CA GLU A 162 1.63 20.70 8.26
C GLU A 162 0.42 21.37 7.60
N GLU A 163 -0.78 21.20 8.15
CA GLU A 163 -2.00 21.89 7.72
C GLU A 163 -1.93 23.39 7.97
N ILE A 164 -1.45 23.80 9.15
CA ILE A 164 -1.27 25.22 9.48
C ILE A 164 -0.28 25.88 8.51
N ASP A 165 0.82 25.19 8.18
CA ASP A 165 1.83 25.71 7.27
C ASP A 165 1.35 25.72 5.80
N ALA A 166 0.56 24.76 5.38
CA ALA A 166 -0.10 24.73 4.08
C ALA A 166 -1.08 25.91 3.91
N ASP A 167 -1.87 26.18 4.94
CA ASP A 167 -2.81 27.30 4.98
C ASP A 167 -2.13 28.68 4.82
N LYS A 168 -0.92 28.84 5.37
CA LYS A 168 -0.16 30.10 5.25
C LYS A 168 0.35 30.34 3.82
N LYS A 169 0.61 29.27 3.09
CA LYS A 169 1.21 29.33 1.74
C LYS A 169 0.19 29.49 0.63
N THR A 170 -1.07 29.12 0.83
CA THR A 170 -2.07 29.03 -0.21
C THR A 170 -3.40 29.65 0.22
N PRO A 171 -4.09 30.44 -0.64
CA PRO A 171 -5.39 30.98 -0.33
C PRO A 171 -6.42 29.89 -0.06
N LYS A 172 -7.21 30.03 1.00
CA LYS A 172 -8.13 29.06 1.62
C LYS A 172 -9.13 28.37 0.66
N ALA A 173 -9.50 28.98 -0.43
CA ALA A 173 -10.65 28.51 -1.25
C ALA A 173 -10.28 27.46 -2.31
N THR A 174 -9.01 27.15 -2.53
CA THR A 174 -8.58 26.36 -3.69
C THR A 174 -7.63 25.19 -3.38
N ASN A 175 -7.23 25.00 -2.13
CA ASN A 175 -6.15 24.06 -1.81
C ASN A 175 -6.60 22.76 -1.16
N TYR A 176 -7.70 22.18 -1.62
CA TYR A 176 -8.17 20.89 -1.14
C TYR A 176 -7.10 19.77 -1.30
N LEU A 177 -6.41 19.78 -2.43
CA LEU A 177 -5.33 18.81 -2.68
C LEU A 177 -4.11 19.07 -1.78
N GLY A 178 -3.81 20.33 -1.50
CA GLY A 178 -2.76 20.73 -0.56
C GLY A 178 -3.04 20.25 0.87
N ALA A 179 -4.27 20.41 1.32
CA ALA A 179 -4.70 19.95 2.64
C ALA A 179 -4.64 18.41 2.75
N ILE A 180 -5.02 17.68 1.69
CA ILE A 180 -4.86 16.22 1.65
C ILE A 180 -3.38 15.84 1.78
N ASN A 181 -2.49 16.49 1.05
CA ASN A 181 -1.05 16.20 1.11
C ASN A 181 -0.47 16.54 2.49
N ALA A 182 -0.84 17.69 3.06
CA ALA A 182 -0.40 18.10 4.39
C ALA A 182 -0.79 17.08 5.47
N ASN A 183 -2.01 16.60 5.45
CA ASN A 183 -2.48 15.55 6.38
C ASN A 183 -1.72 14.22 6.19
N ILE A 184 -1.38 13.84 4.96
CA ILE A 184 -0.52 12.68 4.70
C ILE A 184 0.89 12.91 5.28
N GLU A 185 1.48 14.08 5.01
CA GLU A 185 2.80 14.46 5.50
C GLU A 185 2.86 14.50 7.04
N HIS A 186 1.81 15.01 7.68
CA HIS A 186 1.67 15.00 9.14
C HIS A 186 1.71 13.57 9.69
N SER A 187 0.87 12.68 9.15
CA SER A 187 0.84 11.27 9.57
C SER A 187 2.20 10.58 9.38
N VAL A 188 2.85 10.81 8.24
CA VAL A 188 4.22 10.31 7.98
C VAL A 188 5.19 10.79 9.04
N LYS A 189 5.14 12.07 9.39
CA LYS A 189 6.03 12.66 10.37
C LYS A 189 5.85 12.08 11.77
N LEU A 190 4.60 11.90 12.21
CA LEU A 190 4.31 11.25 13.50
C LEU A 190 4.93 9.85 13.55
N ILE A 191 4.80 9.07 12.48
CA ILE A 191 5.35 7.73 12.39
C ILE A 191 6.89 7.77 12.36
N GLN A 192 7.48 8.70 11.59
CA GLN A 192 8.94 8.91 11.54
C GLN A 192 9.54 9.30 12.88
N ASP A 193 8.80 10.01 13.71
CA ASP A 193 9.27 10.45 15.02
C ASP A 193 9.17 9.36 16.10
N ASN A 194 8.45 8.27 15.83
CA ASN A 194 8.31 7.15 16.74
C ASN A 194 9.65 6.43 16.97
N PRO A 195 10.07 6.21 18.23
CA PRO A 195 11.37 5.58 18.56
C PRO A 195 11.52 4.15 18.02
N ILE A 196 10.47 3.32 18.10
CA ILE A 196 10.50 1.93 17.66
C ILE A 196 10.66 1.86 16.14
N VAL A 197 9.92 2.69 15.41
CA VAL A 197 10.03 2.76 13.93
C VAL A 197 11.44 3.20 13.51
N LYS A 198 12.04 4.16 14.21
CA LYS A 198 13.43 4.61 13.99
C LYS A 198 14.44 3.51 14.23
N GLU A 199 14.32 2.80 15.36
CA GLU A 199 15.23 1.71 15.74
C GLU A 199 15.23 0.60 14.68
N HIS A 200 14.07 0.22 14.17
CA HIS A 200 13.92 -0.83 13.17
C HIS A 200 14.23 -0.40 11.73
N GLN A 201 14.59 0.88 11.48
CA GLN A 201 14.95 1.44 10.18
C GLN A 201 13.89 1.17 9.09
N VAL A 202 12.62 1.32 9.46
CA VAL A 202 11.49 1.04 8.56
C VAL A 202 11.39 2.11 7.48
N LYS A 203 11.19 1.70 6.23
CA LYS A 203 10.90 2.63 5.13
C LYS A 203 9.47 3.14 5.26
N ILE A 204 9.28 4.47 5.27
CA ILE A 204 7.97 5.12 5.29
C ILE A 204 7.76 5.84 3.97
N VAL A 205 6.59 5.66 3.35
CA VAL A 205 6.26 6.24 2.05
C VAL A 205 4.91 6.94 2.14
N ALA A 206 4.88 8.19 1.69
CA ALA A 206 3.67 8.98 1.52
C ALA A 206 3.06 8.69 0.15
N MET A 207 1.79 8.30 0.09
CA MET A 207 1.08 8.02 -1.15
C MET A 207 -0.31 8.66 -1.16
N ARG A 208 -0.78 9.02 -2.36
CA ARG A 208 -2.13 9.52 -2.57
C ARG A 208 -2.83 8.70 -3.65
N TYR A 209 -4.01 8.20 -3.30
CA TYR A 209 -4.95 7.53 -4.20
C TYR A 209 -5.92 8.55 -4.81
N ASP A 210 -6.12 8.49 -6.10
CA ASP A 210 -7.10 9.30 -6.80
C ASP A 210 -8.38 8.47 -7.01
N VAL A 211 -9.47 8.88 -6.35
CA VAL A 211 -10.76 8.16 -6.41
C VAL A 211 -11.45 8.25 -7.77
N HIS A 212 -11.04 9.16 -8.65
CA HIS A 212 -11.60 9.29 -10.00
C HIS A 212 -10.93 8.37 -11.03
N THR A 213 -9.64 8.12 -10.84
CA THR A 213 -8.83 7.35 -11.79
C THR A 213 -8.40 5.99 -11.26
N GLY A 214 -8.40 5.79 -9.95
CA GLY A 214 -7.83 4.61 -9.32
C GLY A 214 -6.30 4.62 -9.18
N LYS A 215 -5.64 5.71 -9.62
CA LYS A 215 -4.18 5.80 -9.62
C LYS A 215 -3.65 6.16 -8.23
N VAL A 216 -2.58 5.48 -7.83
CA VAL A 216 -1.75 5.84 -6.67
C VAL A 216 -0.50 6.54 -7.14
N VAL A 217 -0.14 7.64 -6.46
CA VAL A 217 1.10 8.38 -6.68
C VAL A 217 1.87 8.52 -5.37
N GLU A 218 3.19 8.41 -5.43
CA GLU A 218 4.10 8.76 -4.33
C GLU A 218 4.24 10.29 -4.27
N LEU A 219 4.30 10.88 -3.06
CA LEU A 219 4.37 12.33 -2.81
C LEU A 219 5.78 12.80 -2.51
#